data_a02c36abdc13a27b2c9dc10a5b4fd1ce
#
_entry.id   a02c36abdc13a27b2c9dc10a5b4fd1ce
#
_cell.length_a   1.000
_cell.length_b   1.000
_cell.length_c   1.000
_cell.angle_alpha   90.00
_cell.angle_beta   90.00
_cell.angle_gamma   90.00
#
_symmetry.space_group_name_H-M   'P 1'
#
loop_
_entity.id
_entity.type
_entity.pdbx_description
1 polymer ?
#
loop_
_entity_poly.entity_id
_entity_poly.type
_entity_poly.pdbx_seq_one_letter_code
_entity_poly.pdbx_strand_id
1 'polypeptide(L)'
;MSIFTHPLRTCVPALLLCLLAVHLHAQEMPPEKARVVASVAQRQDELIQLSDQIWALAEVAFEETESARLLADYAEGEGFRVDRGVSGMPTAFIAEYGSGKPIIGILGEFDALPGLSQQATPDKNPLDEGKAGHGCGHNLFGVGSLAAAIAVKDAMDRGEIEGTIRFYGTPAEEKYFGKLYLARDGQFDDLDACLDWHPSAETKADVQSSLALVDFIVEFRGQAAHASGDPWNGRSAADAMELMSAGINAYREHIRPTVRIHTHMMQAGDVVNVVPDYAKYWVRVRDSKREGMMPVWERVKEIAKGAAIMANVDYEITLVSGLHEVLVNRTGGEVMQRNLELLGDIEYTAAETEFAHGIQDATGKERIGLDGTIKPLEETKENPGGGSTDVGDVSWLVPEIRLGVTTAPVGTPWHSWAVVACGGMSIGHKGLLHAGKALALTAVDLFQNPETLVAMREEFEERRGDAEYEAILPAAGPPIPGKK
;
A
#
# COMPACT_ATOMS: atom_id res chain seq x y z
N MET A 1 -74.91 43.70 47.16
CA MET A 1 -74.04 42.53 47.09
C MET A 1 -72.97 42.85 46.04
N SER A 2 -71.81 43.20 46.59
CA SER A 2 -70.65 43.73 45.81
C SER A 2 -69.67 42.59 45.50
N ILE A 3 -69.32 42.41 44.25
CA ILE A 3 -68.32 41.41 43.79
C ILE A 3 -67.07 42.20 43.40
N PHE A 4 -65.98 42.00 44.13
CA PHE A 4 -64.64 42.51 43.85
C PHE A 4 -63.99 41.63 42.80
N THR A 5 -63.52 42.21 41.69
CA THR A 5 -62.63 41.58 40.74
C THR A 5 -61.21 42.09 40.91
N HIS A 6 -60.28 41.21 41.25
CA HIS A 6 -58.86 41.50 41.22
C HIS A 6 -58.26 41.15 39.86
N PRO A 7 -57.33 41.93 39.26
CA PRO A 7 -56.58 41.53 38.07
C PRO A 7 -55.33 40.75 38.45
N LEU A 8 -55.15 39.57 37.86
CA LEU A 8 -53.92 38.79 37.87
C LEU A 8 -52.84 39.51 37.04
N ARG A 9 -51.73 39.85 37.67
CA ARG A 9 -50.49 40.23 37.03
C ARG A 9 -49.74 38.99 36.61
N THR A 10 -49.60 38.73 35.31
CA THR A 10 -48.74 37.72 34.75
C THR A 10 -47.33 38.25 34.67
N CYS A 11 -46.42 37.71 35.51
CA CYS A 11 -44.96 37.87 35.31
C CYS A 11 -44.50 36.89 34.24
N VAL A 12 -44.00 37.39 33.12
CA VAL A 12 -43.25 36.63 32.12
C VAL A 12 -41.79 36.66 32.48
N PRO A 13 -41.11 35.52 32.75
CA PRO A 13 -39.68 35.52 32.92
C PRO A 13 -39.02 35.65 31.56
N ALA A 14 -38.20 36.71 31.37
CA ALA A 14 -37.30 36.86 30.23
C ALA A 14 -36.21 35.82 30.34
N LEU A 15 -36.29 34.75 29.52
CA LEU A 15 -35.26 33.78 29.34
C LEU A 15 -34.17 34.40 28.47
N LEU A 16 -33.06 34.83 29.05
CA LEU A 16 -31.87 35.28 28.35
C LEU A 16 -31.18 34.05 27.75
N LEU A 17 -31.40 33.77 26.45
CA LEU A 17 -30.66 32.78 25.70
C LEU A 17 -29.25 33.37 25.43
N CYS A 18 -28.27 32.98 26.21
CA CYS A 18 -26.86 33.14 25.88
C CYS A 18 -26.53 32.14 24.74
N LEU A 19 -26.59 32.59 23.50
CA LEU A 19 -25.96 31.91 22.34
C LEU A 19 -24.44 32.02 22.55
N LEU A 20 -23.84 30.99 23.12
CA LEU A 20 -22.42 30.73 23.00
C LEU A 20 -22.16 30.38 21.55
N ALA A 21 -21.82 31.36 20.72
CA ALA A 21 -21.20 31.14 19.44
C ALA A 21 -19.81 30.51 19.72
N VAL A 22 -19.72 29.20 19.64
CA VAL A 22 -18.45 28.51 19.53
C VAL A 22 -17.91 28.90 18.14
N HIS A 23 -17.08 29.93 18.12
CA HIS A 23 -16.23 30.20 16.97
C HIS A 23 -15.23 29.03 16.92
N LEU A 24 -15.48 28.03 16.07
CA LEU A 24 -14.39 27.21 15.56
C LEU A 24 -13.44 28.19 14.86
N HIS A 25 -12.40 28.66 15.57
CA HIS A 25 -11.25 29.27 14.94
C HIS A 25 -10.62 28.11 14.13
N ALA A 26 -10.71 28.16 12.79
CA ALA A 26 -9.78 27.43 11.97
C ALA A 26 -8.39 27.81 12.49
N GLN A 27 -7.65 26.83 12.98
CA GLN A 27 -6.31 27.07 13.52
C GLN A 27 -5.46 27.62 12.38
N GLU A 28 -5.02 28.86 12.50
CA GLU A 28 -4.20 29.48 11.45
C GLU A 28 -2.91 28.68 11.31
N MET A 29 -2.61 28.23 10.09
CA MET A 29 -1.42 27.42 9.82
C MET A 29 -0.15 28.18 10.20
N PRO A 30 0.72 27.62 11.04
CA PRO A 30 1.98 28.24 11.42
C PRO A 30 2.81 28.64 10.18
N PRO A 31 3.51 29.80 10.18
CA PRO A 31 4.21 30.28 8.99
C PRO A 31 5.25 29.30 8.44
N GLU A 32 5.94 28.53 9.29
CA GLU A 32 6.88 27.48 8.90
C GLU A 32 6.16 26.36 8.16
N LYS A 33 5.02 25.88 8.63
CA LYS A 33 4.20 24.87 7.97
C LYS A 33 3.60 25.39 6.65
N ALA A 34 3.19 26.66 6.62
CA ALA A 34 2.72 27.29 5.39
C ALA A 34 3.80 27.31 4.29
N ARG A 35 5.08 27.50 4.65
CA ARG A 35 6.20 27.43 3.69
C ARG A 35 6.41 26.00 3.16
N VAL A 36 6.27 24.97 3.99
CA VAL A 36 6.35 23.58 3.56
C VAL A 36 5.23 23.25 2.55
N VAL A 37 4.00 23.63 2.86
CA VAL A 37 2.85 23.48 1.95
C VAL A 37 3.07 24.23 0.64
N ALA A 38 3.62 25.46 0.71
CA ALA A 38 3.92 26.27 -0.46
C ALA A 38 5.01 25.65 -1.36
N SER A 39 5.99 24.96 -0.79
CA SER A 39 7.02 24.24 -1.56
C SER A 39 6.42 23.20 -2.51
N VAL A 40 5.48 22.37 -2.03
CA VAL A 40 4.74 21.43 -2.88
C VAL A 40 3.87 22.15 -3.90
N ALA A 41 3.16 23.20 -3.46
CA ALA A 41 2.23 23.94 -4.33
C ALA A 41 2.95 24.65 -5.49
N GLN A 42 4.16 25.17 -5.26
CA GLN A 42 4.97 25.87 -6.30
C GLN A 42 5.42 24.93 -7.42
N ARG A 43 5.56 23.62 -7.15
CA ARG A 43 5.96 22.59 -8.11
C ARG A 43 4.77 21.82 -8.69
N GLN A 44 3.54 22.27 -8.40
CA GLN A 44 2.32 21.54 -8.76
C GLN A 44 2.31 21.06 -10.21
N ASP A 45 2.57 21.94 -11.16
CA ASP A 45 2.48 21.61 -12.59
C ASP A 45 3.55 20.59 -13.02
N GLU A 46 4.77 20.69 -12.48
CA GLU A 46 5.87 19.77 -12.75
C GLU A 46 5.59 18.38 -12.15
N LEU A 47 5.08 18.33 -10.92
CA LEU A 47 4.72 17.09 -10.22
C LEU A 47 3.56 16.38 -10.94
N ILE A 48 2.54 17.10 -11.37
CA ILE A 48 1.45 16.55 -12.18
C ILE A 48 1.99 15.99 -13.49
N GLN A 49 2.83 16.75 -14.20
CA GLN A 49 3.43 16.28 -15.45
C GLN A 49 4.29 15.03 -15.24
N LEU A 50 5.05 14.94 -14.14
CA LEU A 50 5.85 13.76 -13.80
C LEU A 50 4.95 12.53 -13.55
N SER A 51 3.86 12.71 -12.80
CA SER A 51 2.89 11.65 -12.56
C SER A 51 2.18 11.19 -13.84
N ASP A 52 1.80 12.10 -14.72
CA ASP A 52 1.17 11.80 -16.01
C ASP A 52 2.11 11.04 -16.95
N GLN A 53 3.43 11.34 -16.91
CA GLN A 53 4.42 10.58 -17.67
C GLN A 53 4.52 9.15 -17.16
N ILE A 54 4.61 8.94 -15.85
CA ILE A 54 4.63 7.60 -15.23
C ILE A 54 3.31 6.86 -15.51
N TRP A 55 2.18 7.55 -15.40
CA TRP A 55 0.86 7.00 -15.73
C TRP A 55 0.80 6.49 -17.18
N ALA A 56 1.37 7.23 -18.12
CA ALA A 56 1.40 6.85 -19.54
C ALA A 56 2.36 5.69 -19.85
N LEU A 57 3.47 5.57 -19.09
CA LEU A 57 4.43 4.47 -19.22
C LEU A 57 3.82 3.15 -18.73
N ALA A 58 3.14 3.17 -17.59
CA ALA A 58 2.48 2.01 -16.98
C ALA A 58 3.35 0.75 -16.98
N GLU A 59 4.60 0.87 -16.53
CA GLU A 59 5.58 -0.21 -16.48
C GLU A 59 5.29 -1.15 -15.32
N VAL A 60 5.42 -2.46 -15.56
CA VAL A 60 5.11 -3.49 -14.54
C VAL A 60 6.34 -3.87 -13.72
N ALA A 61 6.10 -4.60 -12.63
CA ALA A 61 7.09 -5.02 -11.63
C ALA A 61 8.46 -5.45 -12.21
N PHE A 62 9.54 -4.78 -11.80
CA PHE A 62 10.93 -4.87 -12.25
C PHE A 62 11.18 -4.50 -13.72
N GLU A 63 10.19 -3.98 -14.42
CA GLU A 63 10.30 -3.38 -15.76
C GLU A 63 10.10 -1.86 -15.73
N GLU A 64 9.95 -1.24 -14.55
CA GLU A 64 9.69 0.19 -14.32
C GLU A 64 10.93 1.07 -14.60
N THR A 65 11.62 0.82 -15.71
CA THR A 65 12.93 1.42 -16.00
C THR A 65 12.85 2.92 -16.22
N GLU A 66 11.89 3.38 -17.04
CA GLU A 66 11.72 4.79 -17.34
C GLU A 66 11.05 5.53 -16.17
N SER A 67 10.10 4.91 -15.49
CA SER A 67 9.45 5.46 -14.29
C SER A 67 10.46 5.72 -13.17
N ALA A 68 11.32 4.72 -12.88
CA ALA A 68 12.42 4.86 -11.92
C ALA A 68 13.41 5.95 -12.34
N ARG A 69 13.78 6.01 -13.64
CA ARG A 69 14.67 7.04 -14.17
C ARG A 69 14.08 8.44 -14.01
N LEU A 70 12.82 8.64 -14.35
CA LEU A 70 12.14 9.92 -14.22
C LEU A 70 12.13 10.44 -12.78
N LEU A 71 11.76 9.59 -11.81
CA LEU A 71 11.76 9.95 -10.40
C LEU A 71 13.18 10.24 -9.88
N ALA A 72 14.15 9.38 -10.20
CA ALA A 72 15.52 9.51 -9.78
C ALA A 72 16.20 10.76 -10.37
N ASP A 73 15.99 11.04 -11.68
CA ASP A 73 16.53 12.22 -12.36
C ASP A 73 15.91 13.52 -11.81
N TYR A 74 14.60 13.50 -11.48
CA TYR A 74 13.94 14.65 -10.86
C TYR A 74 14.50 14.93 -9.46
N ALA A 75 14.67 13.88 -8.63
CA ALA A 75 15.31 14.00 -7.32
C ALA A 75 16.74 14.55 -7.41
N GLU A 76 17.55 14.06 -8.37
CA GLU A 76 18.92 14.53 -8.60
C GLU A 76 18.94 15.99 -9.06
N GLY A 77 17.99 16.39 -9.93
CA GLY A 77 17.79 17.77 -10.36
C GLY A 77 17.42 18.72 -9.22
N GLU A 78 16.69 18.24 -8.21
CA GLU A 78 16.38 18.95 -6.97
C GLU A 78 17.52 18.94 -5.95
N GLY A 79 18.67 18.30 -6.26
CA GLY A 79 19.90 18.34 -5.45
C GLY A 79 20.07 17.18 -4.48
N PHE A 80 19.28 16.11 -4.58
CA PHE A 80 19.52 14.87 -3.83
C PHE A 80 20.73 14.11 -4.38
N ARG A 81 21.45 13.41 -3.51
CA ARG A 81 22.38 12.35 -3.91
C ARG A 81 21.57 11.08 -4.17
N VAL A 82 21.68 10.53 -5.37
CA VAL A 82 20.87 9.38 -5.81
C VAL A 82 21.75 8.16 -6.03
N ASP A 83 21.48 7.09 -5.28
CA ASP A 83 22.05 5.77 -5.44
C ASP A 83 21.06 4.88 -6.21
N ARG A 84 21.42 4.42 -7.43
CA ARG A 84 20.57 3.62 -8.32
C ARG A 84 20.95 2.14 -8.31
N GLY A 85 20.00 1.26 -8.56
CA GLY A 85 20.22 -0.20 -8.64
C GLY A 85 20.44 -0.86 -7.29
N VAL A 86 19.83 -0.30 -6.24
CA VAL A 86 20.00 -0.75 -4.85
C VAL A 86 19.47 -2.17 -4.66
N SER A 87 20.13 -2.95 -3.81
CA SER A 87 19.77 -4.34 -3.47
C SER A 87 19.65 -5.27 -4.69
N GLY A 88 20.38 -4.96 -5.77
CA GLY A 88 20.40 -5.76 -6.99
C GLY A 88 19.16 -5.59 -7.89
N MET A 89 18.30 -4.64 -7.57
CA MET A 89 17.11 -4.26 -8.35
C MET A 89 17.41 -3.03 -9.21
N PRO A 90 17.49 -3.17 -10.57
CA PRO A 90 17.87 -2.05 -11.45
C PRO A 90 16.95 -0.83 -11.34
N THR A 91 15.70 -1.02 -10.95
CA THR A 91 14.67 0.01 -10.84
C THR A 91 14.51 0.57 -9.42
N ALA A 92 15.20 0.00 -8.41
CA ALA A 92 15.24 0.56 -7.07
C ALA A 92 16.30 1.68 -6.95
N PHE A 93 15.99 2.73 -6.22
CA PHE A 93 16.95 3.80 -5.93
C PHE A 93 16.67 4.47 -4.58
N ILE A 94 17.69 5.12 -4.02
CA ILE A 94 17.59 5.93 -2.80
C ILE A 94 18.10 7.33 -3.10
N ALA A 95 17.29 8.33 -2.85
CA ALA A 95 17.66 9.74 -2.94
C ALA A 95 17.80 10.34 -1.54
N GLU A 96 18.97 10.82 -1.18
CA GLU A 96 19.31 11.31 0.15
C GLU A 96 19.71 12.79 0.12
N TYR A 97 19.25 13.54 1.13
CA TYR A 97 19.64 14.93 1.34
C TYR A 97 19.84 15.24 2.83
N GLY A 98 20.78 16.14 3.14
CA GLY A 98 21.13 16.50 4.50
C GLY A 98 22.22 15.58 5.10
N SER A 99 22.40 15.61 6.40
CA SER A 99 23.36 14.78 7.12
C SER A 99 23.07 14.71 8.62
N GLY A 100 23.43 13.59 9.23
CA GLY A 100 23.24 13.38 10.68
C GLY A 100 21.83 12.89 11.02
N LYS A 101 21.54 12.86 12.30
CA LYS A 101 20.27 12.40 12.87
C LYS A 101 19.32 13.58 13.15
N PRO A 102 17.99 13.36 13.13
CA PRO A 102 17.34 12.09 12.77
C PRO A 102 17.42 11.79 11.27
N ILE A 103 17.28 10.49 10.91
CA ILE A 103 17.15 10.04 9.51
C ILE A 103 15.74 9.60 9.29
N ILE A 104 15.01 10.28 8.40
CA ILE A 104 13.61 9.98 8.10
C ILE A 104 13.50 9.50 6.67
N GLY A 105 12.85 8.34 6.47
CA GLY A 105 12.57 7.76 5.18
C GLY A 105 11.16 8.11 4.68
N ILE A 106 11.00 8.26 3.35
CA ILE A 106 9.69 8.32 2.68
C ILE A 106 9.71 7.29 1.55
N LEU A 107 8.73 6.38 1.54
CA LEU A 107 8.59 5.35 0.52
C LEU A 107 7.81 5.89 -0.69
N GLY A 108 8.15 5.41 -1.89
CA GLY A 108 7.43 5.76 -3.11
C GLY A 108 7.40 4.59 -4.08
N GLU A 109 6.20 4.08 -4.38
CA GLU A 109 5.92 3.03 -5.36
C GLU A 109 5.59 3.64 -6.72
N PHE A 110 5.86 2.88 -7.80
CA PHE A 110 5.64 3.37 -9.17
C PHE A 110 5.41 2.25 -10.20
N ASP A 111 5.16 1.02 -9.76
CA ASP A 111 4.82 -0.11 -10.63
C ASP A 111 3.33 -0.13 -11.01
N ALA A 112 3.04 -0.68 -12.20
CA ALA A 112 1.70 -0.82 -12.75
C ALA A 112 1.23 -2.28 -12.77
N LEU A 113 -0.08 -2.46 -12.94
CA LEU A 113 -0.72 -3.77 -13.06
C LEU A 113 -0.96 -4.15 -14.52
N PRO A 114 -0.71 -5.41 -14.91
CA PRO A 114 -0.95 -5.87 -16.29
C PRO A 114 -2.44 -5.89 -16.64
N GLY A 115 -2.75 -5.61 -17.92
CA GLY A 115 -4.11 -5.75 -18.47
C GLY A 115 -5.10 -4.66 -18.08
N LEU A 116 -4.64 -3.54 -17.50
CA LEU A 116 -5.48 -2.46 -16.99
C LEU A 116 -5.33 -1.14 -17.75
N SER A 117 -4.75 -1.16 -18.96
CA SER A 117 -4.63 0.04 -19.81
C SER A 117 -5.98 0.76 -19.94
N GLN A 118 -5.99 2.08 -19.74
CA GLN A 118 -7.22 2.86 -19.66
C GLN A 118 -6.95 4.33 -20.00
N GLN A 119 -7.90 5.00 -20.62
CA GLN A 119 -7.94 6.45 -20.76
C GLN A 119 -8.44 7.13 -19.47
N ALA A 120 -8.10 8.39 -19.28
CA ALA A 120 -8.65 9.21 -18.18
C ALA A 120 -10.09 9.64 -18.48
N THR A 121 -10.99 8.65 -18.65
CA THR A 121 -12.41 8.84 -18.96
C THR A 121 -13.28 8.00 -18.00
N PRO A 122 -14.51 8.40 -17.71
CA PRO A 122 -15.36 7.70 -16.76
C PRO A 122 -15.95 6.37 -17.27
N ASP A 123 -15.63 5.98 -18.50
CA ASP A 123 -16.03 4.73 -19.13
C ASP A 123 -14.81 3.81 -19.31
N LYS A 124 -15.04 2.49 -19.29
CA LYS A 124 -13.99 1.52 -19.60
C LYS A 124 -13.57 1.65 -21.08
N ASN A 125 -12.45 2.29 -21.31
CA ASN A 125 -11.93 2.61 -22.64
C ASN A 125 -10.38 2.45 -22.65
N PRO A 126 -9.84 1.24 -22.91
CA PRO A 126 -8.41 1.01 -22.95
C PRO A 126 -7.71 1.93 -23.94
N LEU A 127 -6.54 2.47 -23.57
CA LEU A 127 -5.64 3.13 -24.53
C LEU A 127 -5.05 2.11 -25.50
N ASP A 128 -4.64 0.95 -24.95
CA ASP A 128 -4.00 -0.12 -25.69
C ASP A 128 -4.46 -1.46 -25.08
N GLU A 129 -5.26 -2.23 -25.82
CA GLU A 129 -5.91 -3.42 -25.25
C GLU A 129 -4.89 -4.45 -24.76
N GLY A 130 -5.06 -4.91 -23.51
CA GLY A 130 -4.18 -5.90 -22.88
C GLY A 130 -2.89 -5.33 -22.29
N LYS A 131 -2.60 -4.03 -22.46
CA LYS A 131 -1.46 -3.36 -21.81
C LYS A 131 -1.73 -3.06 -20.34
N ALA A 132 -0.68 -2.68 -19.61
CA ALA A 132 -0.74 -2.35 -18.20
C ALA A 132 -1.38 -0.96 -17.92
N GLY A 133 -1.73 -0.72 -16.67
CA GLY A 133 -2.22 0.55 -16.16
C GLY A 133 -2.05 0.64 -14.64
N HIS A 134 -1.95 1.85 -14.11
CA HIS A 134 -1.80 2.10 -12.67
C HIS A 134 -3.09 1.87 -11.89
N GLY A 135 -3.52 0.60 -11.80
CA GLY A 135 -4.75 0.18 -11.13
C GLY A 135 -4.74 0.28 -9.61
N CYS A 136 -3.59 0.62 -9.02
CA CYS A 136 -3.40 0.95 -7.61
C CYS A 136 -3.02 2.44 -7.39
N GLY A 137 -2.76 3.18 -8.47
CA GLY A 137 -2.42 4.60 -8.41
C GLY A 137 -0.97 4.89 -8.04
N HIS A 138 -0.05 3.96 -8.26
CA HIS A 138 1.37 4.12 -7.89
C HIS A 138 2.08 5.24 -8.68
N ASN A 139 1.57 5.65 -9.85
CA ASN A 139 2.02 6.87 -10.54
C ASN A 139 1.86 8.12 -9.64
N LEU A 140 0.79 8.17 -8.84
CA LEU A 140 0.54 9.24 -7.88
C LEU A 140 1.40 9.07 -6.63
N PHE A 141 1.52 7.82 -6.15
CA PHE A 141 2.23 7.47 -4.92
C PHE A 141 3.70 7.90 -4.97
N GLY A 142 4.45 7.44 -5.95
CA GLY A 142 5.87 7.77 -6.08
C GLY A 142 6.14 9.28 -6.14
N VAL A 143 5.32 10.01 -6.92
CA VAL A 143 5.49 11.45 -7.09
C VAL A 143 5.07 12.25 -5.86
N GLY A 144 3.97 11.87 -5.19
CA GLY A 144 3.54 12.53 -3.94
C GLY A 144 4.56 12.38 -2.82
N SER A 145 5.17 11.20 -2.70
CA SER A 145 6.26 10.93 -1.76
C SER A 145 7.53 11.74 -2.08
N LEU A 146 7.91 11.82 -3.35
CA LEU A 146 9.06 12.63 -3.78
C LEU A 146 8.80 14.12 -3.54
N ALA A 147 7.60 14.62 -3.79
CA ALA A 147 7.21 15.99 -3.49
C ALA A 147 7.37 16.33 -2.00
N ALA A 148 7.03 15.39 -1.11
CA ALA A 148 7.23 15.55 0.32
C ALA A 148 8.71 15.63 0.68
N ALA A 149 9.55 14.74 0.16
CA ALA A 149 10.99 14.75 0.40
C ALA A 149 11.64 16.09 -0.04
N ILE A 150 11.22 16.62 -1.20
CA ILE A 150 11.70 17.91 -1.72
C ILE A 150 11.26 19.07 -0.80
N ALA A 151 10.02 19.06 -0.30
CA ALA A 151 9.55 20.11 0.61
C ALA A 151 10.28 20.08 1.97
N VAL A 152 10.65 18.90 2.46
CA VAL A 152 11.49 18.73 3.64
C VAL A 152 12.90 19.25 3.37
N LYS A 153 13.50 18.91 2.21
CA LYS A 153 14.80 19.46 1.77
C LYS A 153 14.77 20.99 1.75
N ASP A 154 13.73 21.60 1.19
CA ASP A 154 13.59 23.06 1.16
C ASP A 154 13.55 23.68 2.57
N ALA A 155 12.96 22.97 3.56
CA ALA A 155 12.99 23.40 4.96
C ALA A 155 14.41 23.28 5.56
N MET A 156 15.18 22.26 5.18
CA MET A 156 16.60 22.13 5.55
C MET A 156 17.45 23.25 4.95
N ASP A 157 17.24 23.60 3.67
CA ASP A 157 17.94 24.69 2.99
C ASP A 157 17.70 26.06 3.64
N ARG A 158 16.52 26.24 4.23
CA ARG A 158 16.19 27.45 5.02
C ARG A 158 16.74 27.43 6.44
N GLY A 159 17.37 26.32 6.87
CA GLY A 159 17.86 26.16 8.24
C GLY A 159 16.76 26.01 9.30
N GLU A 160 15.57 25.58 8.91
CA GLU A 160 14.41 25.38 9.81
C GLU A 160 14.46 24.01 10.54
N ILE A 161 15.13 23.04 9.94
CA ILE A 161 15.35 21.67 10.45
C ILE A 161 16.74 21.18 10.04
N GLU A 162 17.28 20.22 10.82
CA GLU A 162 18.54 19.55 10.58
C GLU A 162 18.36 18.03 10.68
N GLY A 163 19.17 17.27 9.94
CA GLY A 163 19.12 15.80 9.87
C GLY A 163 19.22 15.29 8.43
N THR A 164 18.69 14.11 8.17
CA THR A 164 18.73 13.46 6.86
C THR A 164 17.33 13.06 6.41
N ILE A 165 16.95 13.43 5.19
CA ILE A 165 15.75 12.93 4.51
C ILE A 165 16.15 11.97 3.40
N ARG A 166 15.49 10.81 3.33
CA ARG A 166 15.66 9.83 2.25
C ARG A 166 14.34 9.55 1.56
N PHE A 167 14.32 9.64 0.25
CA PHE A 167 13.26 9.09 -0.58
C PHE A 167 13.70 7.73 -1.12
N TYR A 168 12.88 6.72 -0.91
CA TYR A 168 13.09 5.37 -1.42
C TYR A 168 12.19 5.11 -2.60
N GLY A 169 12.75 5.02 -3.81
CA GLY A 169 12.06 4.51 -4.98
C GLY A 169 11.96 2.99 -4.89
N THR A 170 10.78 2.49 -4.54
CA THR A 170 10.54 1.08 -4.22
C THR A 170 9.73 0.41 -5.33
N PRO A 171 10.37 -0.39 -6.22
CA PRO A 171 9.73 -1.06 -7.35
C PRO A 171 8.97 -2.32 -6.92
N ALA A 172 8.11 -2.82 -7.80
CA ALA A 172 7.58 -4.18 -7.81
C ALA A 172 6.74 -4.57 -6.59
N GLU A 173 5.98 -3.63 -6.01
CA GLU A 173 5.07 -3.91 -4.89
C GLU A 173 4.01 -4.95 -5.27
N GLU A 174 3.39 -4.81 -6.44
CA GLU A 174 2.24 -5.58 -6.89
C GLU A 174 2.52 -7.08 -7.12
N LYS A 175 3.80 -7.46 -7.24
CA LYS A 175 4.10 -8.84 -7.61
C LYS A 175 5.27 -9.47 -6.86
N TYR A 176 6.38 -8.76 -6.71
CA TYR A 176 7.62 -9.35 -6.19
C TYR A 176 8.08 -8.74 -4.87
N PHE A 177 7.39 -7.69 -4.40
CA PHE A 177 7.60 -7.07 -3.09
C PHE A 177 9.04 -6.54 -2.93
N GLY A 178 9.35 -5.49 -3.68
CA GLY A 178 10.72 -4.94 -3.78
C GLY A 178 11.30 -4.47 -2.45
N LYS A 179 10.45 -3.99 -1.51
CA LYS A 179 10.89 -3.53 -0.20
C LYS A 179 11.52 -4.63 0.65
N LEU A 180 11.15 -5.89 0.43
CA LEU A 180 11.76 -7.01 1.14
C LEU A 180 13.25 -7.16 0.82
N TYR A 181 13.66 -6.90 -0.42
CA TYR A 181 15.07 -6.96 -0.81
C TYR A 181 15.87 -5.80 -0.20
N LEU A 182 15.25 -4.61 -0.13
CA LEU A 182 15.83 -3.47 0.58
C LEU A 182 15.97 -3.75 2.07
N ALA A 183 14.93 -4.33 2.69
CA ALA A 183 14.91 -4.73 4.11
C ALA A 183 15.97 -5.78 4.42
N ARG A 184 16.05 -6.84 3.61
CA ARG A 184 17.08 -7.89 3.75
C ARG A 184 18.49 -7.33 3.73
N ASP A 185 18.74 -6.33 2.90
CA ASP A 185 20.05 -5.74 2.68
C ASP A 185 20.32 -4.54 3.63
N GLY A 186 19.47 -4.32 4.65
CA GLY A 186 19.66 -3.34 5.72
C GLY A 186 19.46 -1.89 5.32
N GLN A 187 18.74 -1.62 4.21
CA GLN A 187 18.58 -0.26 3.71
C GLN A 187 17.69 0.64 4.61
N PHE A 188 16.99 0.06 5.57
CA PHE A 188 16.12 0.77 6.51
C PHE A 188 16.66 0.78 7.96
N ASP A 189 17.79 0.08 8.25
CA ASP A 189 18.25 -0.20 9.62
C ASP A 189 18.65 1.04 10.41
N ASP A 190 19.09 2.10 9.76
CA ASP A 190 19.54 3.34 10.37
C ASP A 190 18.48 4.43 10.45
N LEU A 191 17.25 4.18 9.97
CA LEU A 191 16.15 5.13 10.03
C LEU A 191 15.62 5.31 11.46
N ASP A 192 15.23 6.53 11.78
CA ASP A 192 14.52 6.86 13.03
C ASP A 192 13.00 6.77 12.85
N ALA A 193 12.48 7.07 11.65
CA ALA A 193 11.09 6.88 11.23
C ALA A 193 11.01 6.68 9.72
N CYS A 194 9.91 6.05 9.26
CA CYS A 194 9.56 5.92 7.85
C CYS A 194 8.11 6.38 7.64
N LEU A 195 7.84 6.99 6.50
CA LEU A 195 6.51 7.47 6.13
C LEU A 195 6.13 6.91 4.77
N ASP A 196 4.85 6.60 4.60
CA ASP A 196 4.26 6.30 3.31
C ASP A 196 2.83 6.85 3.19
N TRP A 197 2.28 6.77 1.99
CA TRP A 197 0.88 7.03 1.74
C TRP A 197 0.35 6.08 0.68
N HIS A 198 -0.96 5.90 0.64
CA HIS A 198 -1.54 5.10 -0.43
C HIS A 198 -2.76 5.82 -1.04
N PRO A 199 -2.91 5.82 -2.38
CA PRO A 199 -4.15 6.20 -3.05
C PRO A 199 -5.35 5.46 -2.46
N SER A 200 -6.43 6.18 -2.19
CA SER A 200 -7.60 5.66 -1.49
C SER A 200 -8.90 6.32 -1.99
N ALA A 201 -10.04 5.87 -1.47
CA ALA A 201 -11.33 6.55 -1.60
C ALA A 201 -11.67 7.42 -0.37
N GLU A 202 -10.78 7.48 0.63
CA GLU A 202 -10.93 8.27 1.87
C GLU A 202 -9.59 8.87 2.26
N THR A 203 -9.63 10.06 2.90
CA THR A 203 -8.43 10.73 3.44
C THR A 203 -8.39 10.59 4.95
N LYS A 204 -7.37 9.88 5.47
CA LYS A 204 -7.14 9.66 6.91
C LYS A 204 -5.72 9.17 7.19
N ALA A 205 -5.23 9.40 8.40
CA ALA A 205 -4.07 8.64 8.90
C ALA A 205 -4.46 7.16 9.05
N ASP A 206 -3.62 6.25 8.56
CA ASP A 206 -3.90 4.82 8.58
C ASP A 206 -3.17 4.14 9.74
N VAL A 207 -3.93 3.75 10.75
CA VAL A 207 -3.47 3.02 11.94
C VAL A 207 -4.04 1.59 11.95
N GLN A 208 -4.29 1.03 10.77
CA GLN A 208 -4.71 -0.36 10.62
C GLN A 208 -3.53 -1.23 10.17
N SER A 209 -3.49 -2.48 10.64
CA SER A 209 -2.53 -3.46 10.14
C SER A 209 -2.98 -4.01 8.77
N SER A 210 -2.06 -4.66 8.07
CA SER A 210 -2.33 -5.45 6.85
C SER A 210 -2.33 -6.95 7.17
N LEU A 211 -2.51 -7.80 6.15
CA LEU A 211 -2.39 -9.24 6.31
C LEU A 211 -0.97 -9.71 5.98
N ALA A 212 -0.40 -10.55 6.85
CA ALA A 212 0.77 -11.35 6.51
C ALA A 212 0.41 -12.36 5.42
N LEU A 213 1.35 -12.67 4.52
CA LEU A 213 1.19 -13.70 3.50
C LEU A 213 2.47 -14.47 3.23
N VAL A 214 2.32 -15.67 2.69
CA VAL A 214 3.39 -16.41 2.03
C VAL A 214 2.88 -17.03 0.73
N ASP A 215 3.68 -16.85 -0.33
CA ASP A 215 3.46 -17.36 -1.67
C ASP A 215 4.50 -18.42 -2.00
N PHE A 216 4.04 -19.57 -2.52
CA PHE A 216 4.92 -20.62 -2.98
C PHE A 216 4.28 -21.46 -4.09
N ILE A 217 5.12 -22.08 -4.89
CA ILE A 217 4.73 -22.97 -5.98
C ILE A 217 5.11 -24.39 -5.60
N VAL A 218 4.19 -25.34 -5.82
CA VAL A 218 4.45 -26.78 -5.71
C VAL A 218 4.42 -27.36 -7.11
N GLU A 219 5.50 -28.00 -7.49
CA GLU A 219 5.63 -28.75 -8.74
C GLU A 219 5.67 -30.24 -8.44
N PHE A 220 4.81 -31.00 -9.11
CA PHE A 220 4.79 -32.47 -9.04
C PHE A 220 5.34 -33.03 -10.36
N ARG A 221 6.20 -34.04 -10.26
CA ARG A 221 6.84 -34.70 -11.39
C ARG A 221 6.59 -36.22 -11.31
N GLY A 222 5.87 -36.73 -12.28
CA GLY A 222 5.46 -38.12 -12.38
C GLY A 222 6.10 -38.86 -13.57
N GLN A 223 5.32 -39.71 -14.21
CA GLN A 223 5.74 -40.49 -15.38
C GLN A 223 4.58 -40.59 -16.36
N ALA A 224 4.77 -40.19 -17.60
CA ALA A 224 3.79 -40.35 -18.65
C ALA A 224 3.59 -41.82 -19.04
N ALA A 225 2.36 -42.18 -19.41
CA ALA A 225 1.98 -43.47 -19.98
C ALA A 225 0.72 -43.30 -20.84
N HIS A 226 0.42 -44.28 -21.68
CA HIS A 226 -0.83 -44.26 -22.45
C HIS A 226 -2.01 -44.55 -21.49
N ALA A 227 -2.91 -43.58 -21.31
CA ALA A 227 -3.94 -43.63 -20.26
C ALA A 227 -4.90 -44.83 -20.36
N SER A 228 -5.11 -45.40 -21.55
CA SER A 228 -5.94 -46.59 -21.73
C SER A 228 -5.13 -47.87 -22.05
N GLY A 229 -3.92 -47.73 -22.61
CA GLY A 229 -3.12 -48.91 -23.04
C GLY A 229 -2.31 -49.51 -21.93
N ASP A 230 -1.60 -48.70 -21.14
CA ASP A 230 -0.70 -49.17 -20.08
C ASP A 230 -0.62 -48.18 -18.90
N PRO A 231 -1.77 -47.69 -18.35
CA PRO A 231 -1.79 -46.68 -17.29
C PRO A 231 -1.02 -47.11 -16.01
N TRP A 232 -0.84 -48.39 -15.77
CA TRP A 232 -0.06 -48.93 -14.64
C TRP A 232 1.44 -48.60 -14.70
N ASN A 233 1.95 -48.19 -15.85
CA ASN A 233 3.31 -47.71 -16.03
C ASN A 233 3.44 -46.19 -15.79
N GLY A 234 2.31 -45.49 -15.67
CA GLY A 234 2.26 -44.08 -15.37
C GLY A 234 2.28 -43.74 -13.88
N ARG A 235 2.67 -42.51 -13.56
CA ARG A 235 2.49 -41.86 -12.25
C ARG A 235 1.98 -40.47 -12.49
N SER A 236 0.74 -40.18 -12.08
CA SER A 236 0.05 -38.96 -12.38
C SER A 236 0.43 -37.82 -11.42
N ALA A 237 1.08 -36.79 -11.94
CA ALA A 237 1.35 -35.54 -11.21
C ALA A 237 0.05 -34.76 -10.93
N ALA A 238 -0.96 -34.87 -11.82
CA ALA A 238 -2.26 -34.25 -11.61
C ALA A 238 -3.00 -34.86 -10.41
N ASP A 239 -2.91 -36.20 -10.23
CA ASP A 239 -3.51 -36.86 -9.06
C ASP A 239 -2.87 -36.38 -7.75
N ALA A 240 -1.55 -36.15 -7.73
CA ALA A 240 -0.88 -35.55 -6.58
C ALA A 240 -1.42 -34.13 -6.28
N MET A 241 -1.64 -33.30 -7.30
CA MET A 241 -2.22 -31.97 -7.12
C MET A 241 -3.67 -32.04 -6.61
N GLU A 242 -4.50 -32.95 -7.09
CA GLU A 242 -5.86 -33.18 -6.60
C GLU A 242 -5.84 -33.64 -5.13
N LEU A 243 -4.97 -34.57 -4.77
CA LEU A 243 -4.79 -35.08 -3.39
C LEU A 243 -4.32 -33.92 -2.46
N MET A 244 -3.39 -33.09 -2.91
CA MET A 244 -2.97 -31.90 -2.16
C MET A 244 -4.15 -30.93 -1.98
N SER A 245 -4.92 -30.68 -3.01
CA SER A 245 -6.11 -29.81 -2.95
C SER A 245 -7.16 -30.36 -1.96
N ALA A 246 -7.42 -31.67 -2.00
CA ALA A 246 -8.30 -32.33 -1.04
C ALA A 246 -7.77 -32.23 0.40
N GLY A 247 -6.46 -32.43 0.60
CA GLY A 247 -5.80 -32.29 1.90
C GLY A 247 -5.90 -30.86 2.46
N ILE A 248 -5.67 -29.84 1.62
CA ILE A 248 -5.85 -28.42 1.99
C ILE A 248 -7.32 -28.16 2.39
N ASN A 249 -8.28 -28.66 1.60
CA ASN A 249 -9.71 -28.48 1.88
C ASN A 249 -10.13 -29.13 3.21
N ALA A 250 -9.63 -30.33 3.51
CA ALA A 250 -9.86 -30.97 4.81
C ALA A 250 -9.20 -30.18 5.96
N TYR A 251 -8.02 -29.62 5.74
CA TYR A 251 -7.32 -28.82 6.75
C TYR A 251 -8.02 -27.51 7.08
N ARG A 252 -8.78 -26.92 6.14
CA ARG A 252 -9.54 -25.65 6.35
C ARG A 252 -10.51 -25.71 7.51
N GLU A 253 -11.03 -26.88 7.86
CA GLU A 253 -11.89 -27.10 9.05
C GLU A 253 -11.15 -26.89 10.38
N HIS A 254 -9.80 -26.88 10.38
CA HIS A 254 -8.97 -26.94 11.57
C HIS A 254 -8.01 -25.74 11.71
N ILE A 255 -8.25 -24.66 10.97
CA ILE A 255 -7.48 -23.40 11.02
C ILE A 255 -8.33 -22.25 11.56
N ARG A 256 -7.66 -21.19 12.06
CA ARG A 256 -8.36 -20.00 12.58
C ARG A 256 -9.20 -19.33 11.48
N PRO A 257 -10.33 -18.70 11.82
CA PRO A 257 -11.17 -17.98 10.84
C PRO A 257 -10.47 -16.84 10.11
N THR A 258 -9.39 -16.30 10.68
CA THR A 258 -8.55 -15.25 10.08
C THR A 258 -7.69 -15.75 8.94
N VAL A 259 -7.33 -17.04 8.93
CA VAL A 259 -6.49 -17.66 7.90
C VAL A 259 -7.24 -17.81 6.58
N ARG A 260 -6.54 -17.55 5.48
CA ARG A 260 -7.01 -17.83 4.12
C ARG A 260 -5.93 -18.62 3.37
N ILE A 261 -6.35 -19.69 2.68
CA ILE A 261 -5.49 -20.45 1.78
C ILE A 261 -6.08 -20.36 0.38
N HIS A 262 -5.38 -19.68 -0.53
CA HIS A 262 -5.76 -19.57 -1.93
C HIS A 262 -4.90 -20.52 -2.75
N THR A 263 -5.49 -21.09 -3.80
CA THR A 263 -4.79 -22.01 -4.68
C THR A 263 -5.13 -21.74 -6.13
N HIS A 264 -4.13 -21.90 -7.01
CA HIS A 264 -4.30 -21.74 -8.45
C HIS A 264 -3.58 -22.88 -9.19
N MET A 265 -4.34 -23.65 -9.97
CA MET A 265 -3.79 -24.69 -10.84
C MET A 265 -3.17 -24.02 -12.07
N MET A 266 -1.84 -24.01 -12.15
CA MET A 266 -1.12 -23.39 -13.27
C MET A 266 -0.97 -24.36 -14.45
N GLN A 267 -0.78 -25.66 -14.16
CA GLN A 267 -0.67 -26.74 -15.15
C GLN A 267 -1.06 -28.08 -14.50
N ALA A 268 -1.73 -28.96 -15.27
CA ALA A 268 -2.20 -30.29 -14.82
C ALA A 268 -2.24 -31.30 -15.96
N GLY A 269 -1.19 -31.34 -16.81
CA GLY A 269 -1.12 -32.12 -18.04
C GLY A 269 -1.72 -31.38 -19.24
N ASP A 270 -1.56 -31.98 -20.45
CA ASP A 270 -1.90 -31.35 -21.73
C ASP A 270 -3.04 -32.04 -22.48
N VAL A 271 -3.15 -33.38 -22.38
CA VAL A 271 -4.11 -34.19 -23.14
C VAL A 271 -4.68 -35.33 -22.32
N VAL A 272 -5.95 -35.68 -22.55
CA VAL A 272 -6.69 -36.64 -21.73
C VAL A 272 -6.23 -38.11 -21.88
N ASN A 273 -5.58 -38.46 -23.00
CA ASN A 273 -5.13 -39.81 -23.32
C ASN A 273 -3.69 -40.13 -22.89
N VAL A 274 -3.04 -39.23 -22.16
CA VAL A 274 -1.71 -39.42 -21.56
C VAL A 274 -1.80 -39.17 -20.07
N VAL A 275 -1.21 -40.08 -19.25
CA VAL A 275 -1.07 -39.85 -17.81
C VAL A 275 -0.17 -38.64 -17.60
N PRO A 276 -0.65 -37.55 -16.88
CA PRO A 276 0.12 -36.33 -16.71
C PRO A 276 1.39 -36.57 -15.88
N ASP A 277 2.56 -36.26 -16.45
CA ASP A 277 3.84 -36.39 -15.77
C ASP A 277 4.34 -35.10 -15.11
N TYR A 278 3.60 -34.00 -15.29
CA TYR A 278 3.90 -32.69 -14.67
C TYR A 278 2.63 -31.98 -14.25
N ALA A 279 2.66 -31.40 -13.03
CA ALA A 279 1.63 -30.49 -12.55
C ALA A 279 2.28 -29.37 -11.74
N LYS A 280 1.69 -28.18 -11.81
CA LYS A 280 2.19 -26.97 -11.15
C LYS A 280 1.05 -26.27 -10.43
N TYR A 281 1.22 -26.01 -9.15
CA TYR A 281 0.20 -25.51 -8.24
C TYR A 281 0.74 -24.31 -7.45
N TRP A 282 0.14 -23.13 -7.62
CA TRP A 282 0.46 -21.95 -6.85
C TRP A 282 -0.43 -21.88 -5.62
N VAL A 283 0.18 -21.68 -4.44
CA VAL A 283 -0.50 -21.60 -3.15
C VAL A 283 -0.11 -20.30 -2.46
N ARG A 284 -1.11 -19.60 -1.90
CA ARG A 284 -0.95 -18.43 -1.04
C ARG A 284 -1.64 -18.67 0.28
N VAL A 285 -0.91 -18.53 1.39
CA VAL A 285 -1.47 -18.55 2.75
C VAL A 285 -1.45 -17.13 3.28
N ARG A 286 -2.53 -16.66 3.91
CA ARG A 286 -2.64 -15.37 4.59
C ARG A 286 -3.19 -15.54 5.99
N ASP A 287 -2.76 -14.66 6.90
CA ASP A 287 -3.39 -14.47 8.21
C ASP A 287 -3.24 -13.00 8.64
N SER A 288 -3.95 -12.58 9.68
CA SER A 288 -3.80 -11.25 10.29
C SER A 288 -2.41 -11.04 10.91
N LYS A 289 -1.69 -12.12 11.24
CA LYS A 289 -0.33 -12.08 11.79
C LYS A 289 0.53 -13.20 11.22
N ARG A 290 1.82 -12.90 11.02
CA ARG A 290 2.84 -13.89 10.64
C ARG A 290 2.86 -15.10 11.57
N GLU A 291 2.74 -14.88 12.88
CA GLU A 291 2.72 -15.95 13.88
C GLU A 291 1.63 -16.99 13.61
N GLY A 292 0.45 -16.58 13.19
CA GLY A 292 -0.64 -17.49 12.83
C GLY A 292 -0.47 -18.14 11.45
N MET A 293 0.15 -17.43 10.50
CA MET A 293 0.39 -17.88 9.13
C MET A 293 1.45 -18.99 9.04
N MET A 294 2.58 -18.84 9.74
CA MET A 294 3.74 -19.72 9.62
C MET A 294 3.42 -21.20 9.91
N PRO A 295 2.70 -21.57 11.00
CA PRO A 295 2.33 -22.96 11.24
C PRO A 295 1.44 -23.56 10.14
N VAL A 296 0.59 -22.72 9.52
CA VAL A 296 -0.26 -23.15 8.41
C VAL A 296 0.57 -23.41 7.15
N TRP A 297 1.53 -22.55 6.83
CA TRP A 297 2.48 -22.79 5.73
C TRP A 297 3.24 -24.10 5.90
N GLU A 298 3.82 -24.34 7.09
CA GLU A 298 4.50 -25.61 7.39
C GLU A 298 3.58 -26.82 7.18
N ARG A 299 2.33 -26.72 7.64
CA ARG A 299 1.36 -27.79 7.48
C ARG A 299 0.98 -28.04 6.02
N VAL A 300 0.86 -26.99 5.21
CA VAL A 300 0.57 -27.14 3.78
C VAL A 300 1.74 -27.80 3.03
N LYS A 301 2.99 -27.54 3.43
CA LYS A 301 4.16 -28.26 2.89
C LYS A 301 4.09 -29.77 3.20
N GLU A 302 3.69 -30.15 4.41
CA GLU A 302 3.51 -31.57 4.76
C GLU A 302 2.34 -32.20 4.01
N ILE A 303 1.27 -31.47 3.70
CA ILE A 303 0.18 -31.93 2.85
C ILE A 303 0.69 -32.21 1.43
N ALA A 304 1.50 -31.32 0.85
CA ALA A 304 2.11 -31.52 -0.47
C ALA A 304 2.98 -32.79 -0.51
N LYS A 305 3.82 -32.97 0.51
CA LYS A 305 4.63 -34.20 0.68
C LYS A 305 3.76 -35.46 0.78
N GLY A 306 2.69 -35.43 1.56
CA GLY A 306 1.74 -36.55 1.68
C GLY A 306 1.07 -36.88 0.35
N ALA A 307 0.66 -35.86 -0.41
CA ALA A 307 0.08 -36.03 -1.74
C ALA A 307 1.06 -36.68 -2.73
N ALA A 308 2.32 -36.23 -2.74
CA ALA A 308 3.37 -36.82 -3.56
C ALA A 308 3.61 -38.29 -3.25
N ILE A 309 3.63 -38.67 -1.95
CA ILE A 309 3.75 -40.09 -1.51
C ILE A 309 2.57 -40.89 -2.00
N MET A 310 1.32 -40.42 -1.84
CA MET A 310 0.12 -41.12 -2.26
C MET A 310 0.07 -41.39 -3.77
N ALA A 311 0.49 -40.40 -4.58
CA ALA A 311 0.52 -40.49 -6.05
C ALA A 311 1.81 -41.17 -6.58
N ASN A 312 2.78 -41.47 -5.72
CA ASN A 312 4.09 -42.01 -6.07
C ASN A 312 4.84 -41.13 -7.11
N VAL A 313 4.92 -39.82 -6.85
CA VAL A 313 5.58 -38.84 -7.69
C VAL A 313 6.62 -38.05 -6.87
N ASP A 314 7.55 -37.40 -7.59
CA ASP A 314 8.46 -36.43 -6.97
C ASP A 314 7.76 -35.08 -6.83
N TYR A 315 8.23 -34.23 -5.87
CA TYR A 315 7.72 -32.89 -5.69
C TYR A 315 8.84 -31.90 -5.32
N GLU A 316 8.61 -30.64 -5.67
CA GLU A 316 9.47 -29.52 -5.32
C GLU A 316 8.60 -28.35 -4.85
N ILE A 317 9.06 -27.63 -3.82
CA ILE A 317 8.39 -26.44 -3.32
C ILE A 317 9.35 -25.25 -3.52
N THR A 318 8.91 -24.29 -4.31
CA THR A 318 9.64 -23.04 -4.57
C THR A 318 8.95 -21.90 -3.85
N LEU A 319 9.63 -21.29 -2.88
CA LEU A 319 9.17 -20.04 -2.25
C LEU A 319 9.19 -18.92 -3.30
N VAL A 320 8.08 -18.19 -3.42
CA VAL A 320 8.01 -16.97 -4.24
C VAL A 320 8.37 -15.76 -3.39
N SER A 321 7.66 -15.54 -2.29
CA SER A 321 7.91 -14.48 -1.31
C SER A 321 6.96 -14.62 -0.12
N GLY A 322 7.18 -13.81 0.91
CA GLY A 322 6.22 -13.64 1.99
C GLY A 322 6.34 -12.27 2.65
N LEU A 323 5.25 -11.81 3.23
CA LEU A 323 5.12 -10.50 3.84
C LEU A 323 4.77 -10.61 5.31
N HIS A 324 5.31 -9.70 6.11
CA HIS A 324 4.81 -9.44 7.46
C HIS A 324 3.54 -8.58 7.37
N GLU A 325 2.69 -8.68 8.38
CA GLU A 325 1.66 -7.67 8.64
C GLU A 325 2.29 -6.33 9.01
N VAL A 326 1.59 -5.22 8.80
CA VAL A 326 2.05 -3.90 9.25
C VAL A 326 2.05 -3.83 10.78
N LEU A 327 3.18 -3.50 11.35
CA LEU A 327 3.35 -3.17 12.76
C LEU A 327 2.98 -1.70 12.98
N VAL A 328 1.74 -1.45 13.37
CA VAL A 328 1.17 -0.10 13.47
C VAL A 328 1.92 0.75 14.49
N ASN A 329 2.24 2.00 14.15
CA ASN A 329 2.70 3.03 15.07
C ASN A 329 1.62 4.11 15.23
N ARG A 330 0.83 4.02 16.29
CA ARG A 330 -0.29 4.94 16.55
C ARG A 330 0.20 6.34 16.90
N THR A 331 1.28 6.45 17.65
CA THR A 331 1.91 7.73 18.03
C THR A 331 2.25 8.55 16.79
N GLY A 332 2.87 7.93 15.79
CA GLY A 332 3.13 8.55 14.48
C GLY A 332 1.85 8.88 13.72
N GLY A 333 0.87 7.98 13.72
CA GLY A 333 -0.45 8.18 13.11
C GLY A 333 -1.19 9.40 13.68
N GLU A 334 -1.06 9.68 14.97
CA GLU A 334 -1.62 10.87 15.60
C GLU A 334 -0.95 12.17 15.15
N VAL A 335 0.35 12.15 14.85
CA VAL A 335 1.05 13.30 14.24
C VAL A 335 0.53 13.55 12.83
N MET A 336 0.42 12.50 12.04
CA MET A 336 -0.14 12.56 10.68
C MET A 336 -1.56 13.10 10.69
N GLN A 337 -2.42 12.61 11.57
CA GLN A 337 -3.82 13.04 11.67
C GLN A 337 -3.93 14.54 11.96
N ARG A 338 -3.12 15.07 12.91
CA ARG A 338 -3.11 16.52 13.19
C ARG A 338 -2.70 17.34 11.98
N ASN A 339 -1.78 16.85 11.15
CA ASN A 339 -1.34 17.55 9.95
C ASN A 339 -2.38 17.48 8.82
N LEU A 340 -3.12 16.37 8.70
CA LEU A 340 -4.27 16.28 7.80
C LEU A 340 -5.36 17.28 8.22
N GLU A 341 -5.71 17.36 9.50
CA GLU A 341 -6.70 18.30 10.03
C GLU A 341 -6.27 19.76 9.84
N LEU A 342 -4.96 20.05 9.94
CA LEU A 342 -4.40 21.37 9.67
C LEU A 342 -4.48 21.75 8.18
N LEU A 343 -4.29 20.80 7.26
CA LEU A 343 -4.42 21.00 5.82
C LEU A 343 -5.87 21.21 5.40
N GLY A 344 -6.80 20.56 6.08
CA GLY A 344 -8.23 20.59 5.76
C GLY A 344 -8.63 19.70 4.58
N ASP A 345 -9.89 19.79 4.21
CA ASP A 345 -10.54 18.95 3.22
C ASP A 345 -10.01 19.20 1.79
N ILE A 346 -10.11 18.16 0.95
CA ILE A 346 -9.85 18.29 -0.49
C ILE A 346 -11.14 18.76 -1.18
N GLU A 347 -11.08 19.93 -1.81
CA GLU A 347 -12.22 20.46 -2.55
C GLU A 347 -12.27 19.93 -3.98
N TYR A 348 -13.43 19.45 -4.40
CA TYR A 348 -13.68 18.97 -5.75
C TYR A 348 -14.64 19.87 -6.50
N THR A 349 -14.40 20.04 -7.80
CA THR A 349 -15.24 20.78 -8.71
C THR A 349 -16.48 19.99 -9.14
N ALA A 350 -17.48 20.65 -9.67
CA ALA A 350 -18.66 19.97 -10.24
C ALA A 350 -18.29 19.00 -11.39
N ALA A 351 -17.26 19.31 -12.18
CA ALA A 351 -16.78 18.46 -13.26
C ALA A 351 -16.13 17.16 -12.72
N GLU A 352 -15.36 17.26 -11.65
CA GLU A 352 -14.75 16.09 -10.97
C GLU A 352 -15.83 15.22 -10.30
N THR A 353 -16.85 15.84 -9.71
CA THR A 353 -18.00 15.11 -9.15
C THR A 353 -18.77 14.37 -10.23
N GLU A 354 -19.01 14.98 -11.40
CA GLU A 354 -19.68 14.31 -12.51
C GLU A 354 -18.84 13.17 -13.10
N PHE A 355 -17.52 13.35 -13.21
CA PHE A 355 -16.60 12.26 -13.58
C PHE A 355 -16.70 11.10 -12.58
N ALA A 356 -16.69 11.38 -11.27
CA ALA A 356 -16.83 10.40 -10.21
C ALA A 356 -18.16 9.62 -10.32
N HIS A 357 -19.25 10.31 -10.58
CA HIS A 357 -20.56 9.68 -10.84
C HIS A 357 -20.52 8.78 -12.08
N GLY A 358 -19.85 9.19 -13.16
CA GLY A 358 -19.66 8.36 -14.35
C GLY A 358 -18.90 7.06 -14.04
N ILE A 359 -17.82 7.12 -13.24
CA ILE A 359 -17.10 5.94 -12.76
C ILE A 359 -18.02 5.02 -11.95
N GLN A 360 -18.83 5.58 -11.04
CA GLN A 360 -19.75 4.81 -10.21
C GLN A 360 -20.84 4.13 -11.05
N ASP A 361 -21.43 4.84 -12.01
CA ASP A 361 -22.40 4.27 -12.96
C ASP A 361 -21.79 3.11 -13.77
N ALA A 362 -20.60 3.32 -14.35
CA ALA A 362 -19.92 2.32 -15.18
C ALA A 362 -19.44 1.08 -14.38
N THR A 363 -19.23 1.24 -13.07
CA THR A 363 -18.84 0.14 -12.17
C THR A 363 -20.02 -0.46 -11.38
N GLY A 364 -21.24 0.04 -11.61
CA GLY A 364 -22.46 -0.42 -10.92
C GLY A 364 -22.48 -0.10 -9.43
N LYS A 365 -21.87 1.04 -9.05
CA LYS A 365 -21.82 1.53 -7.66
C LYS A 365 -22.86 2.64 -7.46
N GLU A 366 -23.21 2.88 -6.19
CA GLU A 366 -24.06 4.01 -5.82
C GLU A 366 -23.38 5.35 -6.14
N ARG A 367 -24.11 6.33 -6.65
CA ARG A 367 -23.61 7.68 -6.98
C ARG A 367 -23.40 8.54 -5.71
N ILE A 368 -22.42 8.17 -4.90
CA ILE A 368 -22.03 8.93 -3.70
C ILE A 368 -21.09 10.08 -4.07
N GLY A 369 -20.30 9.94 -5.14
CA GLY A 369 -19.28 10.89 -5.58
C GLY A 369 -17.95 10.71 -4.87
N LEU A 370 -17.23 11.82 -4.71
CA LEU A 370 -15.93 11.91 -4.04
C LEU A 370 -16.13 12.32 -2.58
N ASP A 371 -15.33 11.75 -1.71
CA ASP A 371 -15.23 12.19 -0.32
C ASP A 371 -13.88 12.88 -0.08
N GLY A 372 -13.91 14.20 0.00
CA GLY A 372 -12.72 15.01 0.26
C GLY A 372 -12.49 15.30 1.74
N THR A 373 -13.38 14.85 2.63
CA THR A 373 -13.28 15.17 4.08
C THR A 373 -12.19 14.38 4.77
N ILE A 374 -11.50 15.03 5.70
CA ILE A 374 -10.54 14.33 6.58
C ILE A 374 -11.33 13.48 7.57
N LYS A 375 -11.14 12.16 7.49
CA LYS A 375 -11.77 11.22 8.44
C LYS A 375 -11.06 11.26 9.78
N PRO A 376 -11.78 11.08 10.88
CA PRO A 376 -11.14 10.98 12.20
C PRO A 376 -10.25 9.74 12.29
N LEU A 377 -9.22 9.84 13.13
CA LEU A 377 -8.35 8.71 13.43
C LEU A 377 -9.16 7.55 14.04
N GLU A 378 -9.11 6.40 13.38
CA GLU A 378 -9.82 5.20 13.84
C GLU A 378 -9.10 4.51 15.02
N GLU A 379 -9.80 3.63 15.72
CA GLU A 379 -9.17 2.67 16.62
C GLU A 379 -8.49 1.56 15.81
N THR A 380 -7.31 1.12 16.25
CA THR A 380 -6.59 0.00 15.64
C THR A 380 -7.35 -1.30 15.88
N LYS A 381 -7.72 -2.01 14.82
CA LYS A 381 -8.43 -3.29 14.91
C LYS A 381 -7.46 -4.43 15.18
N GLU A 382 -7.81 -5.35 16.06
CA GLU A 382 -7.00 -6.55 16.34
C GLU A 382 -6.85 -7.44 15.10
N ASN A 383 -7.91 -7.60 14.31
CA ASN A 383 -7.94 -8.39 13.09
C ASN A 383 -8.45 -7.50 11.94
N PRO A 384 -7.58 -6.70 11.33
CA PRO A 384 -7.95 -5.89 10.18
C PRO A 384 -8.32 -6.82 9.01
N GLY A 385 -9.27 -6.41 8.24
CA GLY A 385 -9.49 -7.00 6.92
C GLY A 385 -8.56 -6.36 5.91
N GLY A 386 -8.70 -6.71 4.63
CA GLY A 386 -8.02 -6.02 3.55
C GLY A 386 -6.92 -6.81 2.88
N GLY A 387 -5.95 -6.09 2.31
CA GLY A 387 -4.85 -6.62 1.53
C GLY A 387 -3.60 -6.90 2.35
N SER A 388 -2.53 -7.15 1.62
CA SER A 388 -1.16 -7.25 2.13
C SER A 388 -0.34 -6.21 1.38
N THR A 389 0.71 -5.68 1.99
CA THR A 389 1.66 -4.77 1.37
C THR A 389 3.06 -5.06 1.91
N ASP A 390 4.08 -4.85 1.10
CA ASP A 390 5.48 -5.02 1.51
C ASP A 390 6.00 -3.86 2.41
N VAL A 391 5.19 -2.80 2.63
CA VAL A 391 5.40 -1.83 3.71
C VAL A 391 5.35 -2.50 5.08
N GLY A 392 4.60 -3.63 5.20
CA GLY A 392 4.62 -4.46 6.39
C GLY A 392 6.04 -4.78 6.84
N ASP A 393 6.89 -5.23 5.93
CA ASP A 393 8.28 -5.61 6.24
C ASP A 393 9.14 -4.42 6.70
N VAL A 394 8.92 -3.22 6.15
CA VAL A 394 9.57 -1.99 6.62
C VAL A 394 9.16 -1.66 8.05
N SER A 395 7.86 -1.80 8.36
CA SER A 395 7.29 -1.50 9.68
C SER A 395 7.82 -2.37 10.82
N TRP A 396 8.45 -3.53 10.52
CA TRP A 396 9.12 -4.39 11.51
C TRP A 396 10.58 -3.99 11.77
N LEU A 397 11.13 -3.06 11.00
CA LEU A 397 12.50 -2.54 11.15
C LEU A 397 12.52 -1.15 11.76
N VAL A 398 11.53 -0.32 11.45
CA VAL A 398 11.49 1.09 11.82
C VAL A 398 10.06 1.52 12.15
N PRO A 399 9.83 2.46 13.11
CA PRO A 399 8.53 3.08 13.29
C PRO A 399 8.01 3.67 11.98
N GLU A 400 6.83 3.23 11.53
CA GLU A 400 6.26 3.56 10.24
C GLU A 400 4.94 4.31 10.39
N ILE A 401 4.73 5.36 9.57
CA ILE A 401 3.55 6.24 9.58
C ILE A 401 2.89 6.19 8.22
N ARG A 402 1.60 5.87 8.18
CA ARG A 402 0.82 5.70 6.96
C ARG A 402 -0.36 6.64 6.88
N LEU A 403 -0.75 7.00 5.65
CA LEU A 403 -2.03 7.65 5.38
C LEU A 403 -2.65 7.16 4.07
N GLY A 404 -3.97 7.15 4.01
CA GLY A 404 -4.73 7.07 2.77
C GLY A 404 -5.15 8.46 2.32
N VAL A 405 -5.16 8.71 1.01
CA VAL A 405 -5.66 9.97 0.45
C VAL A 405 -6.61 9.70 -0.70
N THR A 406 -7.72 10.42 -0.73
CA THR A 406 -8.75 10.28 -1.76
C THR A 406 -8.19 10.62 -3.15
N THR A 407 -8.15 9.60 -4.01
CA THR A 407 -7.76 9.68 -5.43
C THR A 407 -8.81 9.05 -6.36
N ALA A 408 -9.88 8.48 -5.80
CA ALA A 408 -10.95 7.84 -6.54
C ALA A 408 -12.29 7.98 -5.79
N PRO A 409 -13.43 7.84 -6.48
CA PRO A 409 -14.76 7.90 -5.87
C PRO A 409 -15.01 6.81 -4.83
N VAL A 410 -15.89 7.09 -3.88
CA VAL A 410 -16.33 6.11 -2.88
C VAL A 410 -16.86 4.84 -3.56
N GLY A 411 -16.38 3.67 -3.10
CA GLY A 411 -16.78 2.38 -3.61
C GLY A 411 -16.11 1.95 -4.92
N THR A 412 -15.15 2.71 -5.45
CA THR A 412 -14.34 2.31 -6.62
C THR A 412 -13.65 0.97 -6.35
N PRO A 413 -13.79 -0.03 -7.23
CA PRO A 413 -13.06 -1.28 -7.11
C PRO A 413 -11.56 -1.03 -7.36
N TRP A 414 -10.72 -1.40 -6.39
CA TRP A 414 -9.25 -1.31 -6.53
C TRP A 414 -8.74 -2.39 -7.50
N HIS A 415 -7.54 -2.21 -8.03
CA HIS A 415 -6.96 -3.05 -9.09
C HIS A 415 -7.87 -3.13 -10.33
N SER A 416 -8.43 -1.99 -10.74
CA SER A 416 -9.34 -1.91 -11.87
C SER A 416 -9.04 -0.71 -12.77
N TRP A 417 -9.60 -0.73 -13.97
CA TRP A 417 -9.56 0.37 -14.92
C TRP A 417 -10.06 1.70 -14.33
N ALA A 418 -10.98 1.65 -13.36
CA ALA A 418 -11.57 2.84 -12.76
C ALA A 418 -10.54 3.65 -11.94
N VAL A 419 -9.62 2.97 -11.23
CA VAL A 419 -8.51 3.61 -10.54
C VAL A 419 -7.52 4.22 -11.54
N VAL A 420 -7.20 3.51 -12.62
CA VAL A 420 -6.34 4.03 -13.71
C VAL A 420 -6.93 5.32 -14.29
N ALA A 421 -8.24 5.33 -14.58
CA ALA A 421 -8.92 6.52 -15.11
C ALA A 421 -8.82 7.73 -14.15
N CYS A 422 -8.97 7.52 -12.85
CA CYS A 422 -8.85 8.57 -11.84
C CYS A 422 -7.40 9.05 -11.66
N GLY A 423 -6.41 8.13 -11.79
CA GLY A 423 -4.98 8.44 -11.64
C GLY A 423 -4.40 9.36 -12.70
N GLY A 424 -5.01 9.43 -13.90
CA GLY A 424 -4.59 10.31 -15.00
C GLY A 424 -5.42 11.60 -15.11
N MET A 425 -6.10 12.03 -14.03
CA MET A 425 -6.91 13.26 -14.06
C MET A 425 -6.85 14.01 -12.72
N SER A 426 -7.47 15.19 -12.67
CA SER A 426 -7.34 16.13 -11.53
C SER A 426 -7.76 15.55 -10.17
N ILE A 427 -8.61 14.52 -10.10
CA ILE A 427 -8.96 13.85 -8.85
C ILE A 427 -7.70 13.21 -8.26
N GLY A 428 -6.98 12.41 -9.05
CA GLY A 428 -5.71 11.82 -8.64
C GLY A 428 -4.65 12.87 -8.31
N HIS A 429 -4.51 13.89 -9.16
CA HIS A 429 -3.51 14.96 -8.97
C HIS A 429 -3.72 15.74 -7.65
N LYS A 430 -4.98 16.03 -7.28
CA LYS A 430 -5.29 16.66 -5.98
C LYS A 430 -4.89 15.77 -4.81
N GLY A 431 -5.16 14.47 -4.92
CA GLY A 431 -4.75 13.49 -3.91
C GLY A 431 -3.23 13.42 -3.75
N LEU A 432 -2.48 13.33 -4.84
CA LEU A 432 -1.01 13.36 -4.87
C LEU A 432 -0.45 14.59 -4.15
N LEU A 433 -0.95 15.79 -4.50
CA LEU A 433 -0.47 17.05 -3.89
C LEU A 433 -0.84 17.14 -2.41
N HIS A 434 -2.01 16.64 -2.03
CA HIS A 434 -2.45 16.59 -0.63
C HIS A 434 -1.59 15.65 0.19
N ALA A 435 -1.32 14.46 -0.33
CA ALA A 435 -0.42 13.48 0.29
C ALA A 435 0.99 14.03 0.47
N GLY A 436 1.56 14.65 -0.58
CA GLY A 436 2.88 15.28 -0.50
C GLY A 436 2.98 16.36 0.59
N LYS A 437 1.93 17.17 0.74
CA LYS A 437 1.86 18.17 1.82
C LYS A 437 1.75 17.53 3.20
N ALA A 438 0.90 16.53 3.37
CA ALA A 438 0.70 15.86 4.66
C ALA A 438 1.95 15.13 5.14
N LEU A 439 2.62 14.39 4.24
CA LEU A 439 3.89 13.72 4.51
C LEU A 439 4.99 14.72 4.88
N ALA A 440 5.12 15.81 4.12
CA ALA A 440 6.13 16.84 4.38
C ALA A 440 5.94 17.51 5.74
N LEU A 441 4.70 17.90 6.07
CA LEU A 441 4.38 18.49 7.38
C LEU A 441 4.69 17.53 8.53
N THR A 442 4.36 16.24 8.35
CA THR A 442 4.61 15.22 9.36
C THR A 442 6.11 14.97 9.54
N ALA A 443 6.88 14.86 8.44
CA ALA A 443 8.33 14.74 8.52
C ALA A 443 8.97 15.94 9.23
N VAL A 444 8.57 17.19 8.90
CA VAL A 444 9.06 18.40 9.57
C VAL A 444 8.75 18.37 11.06
N ASP A 445 7.53 17.97 11.47
CA ASP A 445 7.20 17.82 12.89
C ASP A 445 8.13 16.81 13.59
N LEU A 446 8.49 15.70 12.94
CA LEU A 446 9.41 14.71 13.49
C LEU A 446 10.84 15.25 13.63
N PHE A 447 11.33 16.03 12.66
CA PHE A 447 12.63 16.69 12.77
C PHE A 447 12.68 17.72 13.91
N GLN A 448 11.58 18.43 14.17
CA GLN A 448 11.50 19.46 15.18
C GLN A 448 11.23 18.94 16.59
N ASN A 449 10.68 17.72 16.74
CA ASN A 449 10.23 17.17 18.01
C ASN A 449 10.87 15.80 18.31
N PRO A 450 12.14 15.76 18.78
CA PRO A 450 12.83 14.50 19.08
C PRO A 450 12.12 13.60 20.10
N GLU A 451 11.34 14.18 21.02
CA GLU A 451 10.53 13.44 21.97
C GLU A 451 9.44 12.59 21.31
N THR A 452 8.91 13.05 20.18
CA THR A 452 7.95 12.26 19.39
C THR A 452 8.62 11.03 18.80
N LEU A 453 9.83 11.15 18.23
CA LEU A 453 10.59 10.02 17.73
C LEU A 453 10.92 9.00 18.82
N VAL A 454 11.23 9.47 20.04
CA VAL A 454 11.43 8.58 21.20
C VAL A 454 10.15 7.82 21.53
N ALA A 455 9.01 8.51 21.64
CA ALA A 455 7.73 7.87 21.92
C ALA A 455 7.30 6.86 20.83
N MET A 456 7.54 7.20 19.56
CA MET A 456 7.30 6.28 18.44
C MET A 456 8.19 5.03 18.52
N ARG A 457 9.46 5.19 18.91
CA ARG A 457 10.42 4.09 19.08
C ARG A 457 10.01 3.19 20.24
N GLU A 458 9.58 3.76 21.38
CA GLU A 458 9.09 3.01 22.54
C GLU A 458 7.85 2.18 22.17
N GLU A 459 6.86 2.76 21.49
CA GLU A 459 5.69 2.02 20.99
C GLU A 459 6.07 0.90 20.03
N PHE A 460 7.01 1.18 19.10
CA PHE A 460 7.49 0.20 18.15
C PHE A 460 8.16 -1.00 18.85
N GLU A 461 9.03 -0.75 19.83
CA GLU A 461 9.72 -1.79 20.60
C GLU A 461 8.76 -2.61 21.45
N GLU A 462 7.78 -1.95 22.09
CA GLU A 462 6.72 -2.64 22.84
C GLU A 462 5.91 -3.58 21.93
N ARG A 463 5.49 -3.11 20.75
CA ARG A 463 4.65 -3.90 19.83
C ARG A 463 5.42 -5.02 19.14
N ARG A 464 6.69 -4.78 18.78
CA ARG A 464 7.55 -5.80 18.17
C ARG A 464 7.93 -6.86 19.19
N GLY A 465 8.12 -6.50 20.45
CA GLY A 465 8.60 -7.39 21.50
C GLY A 465 9.97 -7.98 21.17
N ASP A 466 10.17 -9.25 21.50
CA ASP A 466 11.43 -9.98 21.26
C ASP A 466 11.52 -10.59 19.83
N ALA A 467 10.56 -10.25 18.94
CA ALA A 467 10.56 -10.81 17.60
C ALA A 467 11.70 -10.22 16.75
N GLU A 468 12.50 -11.11 16.17
CA GLU A 468 13.51 -10.73 15.17
C GLU A 468 12.87 -10.70 13.79
N TYR A 469 13.20 -9.67 13.00
CA TYR A 469 12.76 -9.58 11.61
C TYR A 469 13.57 -10.52 10.73
N GLU A 470 12.90 -11.28 9.90
CA GLU A 470 13.51 -12.11 8.86
C GLU A 470 12.66 -12.03 7.58
N ALA A 471 13.24 -11.53 6.49
CA ALA A 471 12.57 -11.47 5.20
C ALA A 471 12.27 -12.87 4.65
N ILE A 472 11.03 -13.12 4.26
CA ILE A 472 10.62 -14.38 3.63
C ILE A 472 10.85 -14.29 2.12
N LEU A 473 12.08 -14.51 1.70
CA LEU A 473 12.53 -14.36 0.31
C LEU A 473 13.21 -15.63 -0.23
N PRO A 474 13.11 -15.89 -1.55
CA PRO A 474 13.92 -16.93 -2.17
C PRO A 474 15.41 -16.58 -2.11
N ALA A 475 16.26 -17.60 -1.95
CA ALA A 475 17.72 -17.44 -1.89
C ALA A 475 18.32 -16.86 -3.21
N ALA A 476 17.60 -16.99 -4.33
CA ALA A 476 18.07 -16.58 -5.65
C ALA A 476 18.13 -15.06 -5.89
N GLY A 477 17.65 -14.23 -4.94
CA GLY A 477 17.56 -12.77 -5.11
C GLY A 477 16.34 -12.33 -5.95
N PRO A 478 16.26 -11.04 -6.33
CA PRO A 478 15.12 -10.50 -7.06
C PRO A 478 14.99 -11.13 -8.47
N PRO A 479 13.78 -11.54 -8.87
CA PRO A 479 13.55 -12.20 -10.16
C PRO A 479 13.47 -11.18 -11.30
N ILE A 480 14.60 -10.55 -11.62
CA ILE A 480 14.70 -9.53 -12.68
C ILE A 480 14.45 -10.15 -14.06
N PRO A 481 13.52 -9.62 -14.87
CA PRO A 481 13.30 -10.08 -16.22
C PRO A 481 14.58 -10.10 -17.07
N GLY A 482 14.82 -11.21 -17.78
CA GLY A 482 16.00 -11.37 -18.64
C GLY A 482 17.31 -11.73 -17.96
N LYS A 483 17.41 -11.72 -16.63
CA LYS A 483 18.53 -12.35 -15.89
C LYS A 483 18.19 -13.83 -15.66
N LYS A 484 19.02 -14.73 -16.18
CA LYS A 484 18.94 -16.18 -15.94
C LYS A 484 19.78 -16.57 -14.74
#